data_b5eaf8564ae8f34efb1700bb810b9154
#
_entry.id   b5eaf8564ae8f34efb1700bb810b9154
#
_cell.length_a   1.000
_cell.length_b   1.000
_cell.length_c   1.000
_cell.angle_alpha   90.00
_cell.angle_beta   90.00
_cell.angle_gamma   90.00
#
_symmetry.space_group_name_H-M   'P 1'
#
loop_
_entity.id
_entity.type
_entity.pdbx_description
1 polymer ?
#
loop_
_entity_poly.entity_id
_entity_poly.type
_entity_poly.pdbx_seq_one_letter_code
_entity_poly.pdbx_strand_id
1 'polypeptide(L)'
;CIRDSVGSEMCIRDREYIDPVRYISNESSGQQGMALIKSLLKKNYRIVCLHGYLQTKLIISPKIKYVFTPNAKSMLAEAKKNSKVDLAIFNAAVADYGIQNYSKQKIKKKSALNLQLKKNPDILKTICSSKQKPKTTIGFAYETNDVFNNAKKKLKTKKCDYLILNFPVDSDPIFNSKYNNGGILNIKGDYIEIGKK
;
A
#
# COMPACT_ATOMS: atom_id res chain seq x y z
N CYS A 1 26.81 -12.35 -12.14
CA CYS A 1 25.94 -12.79 -11.04
C CYS A 1 24.57 -12.20 -11.25
N ILE A 2 23.63 -13.01 -11.70
CA ILE A 2 22.22 -12.65 -11.76
C ILE A 2 21.75 -12.64 -10.31
N ARG A 3 21.55 -11.47 -9.71
CA ARG A 3 20.86 -11.35 -8.44
C ARG A 3 19.39 -11.64 -8.72
N ASP A 4 18.93 -12.82 -8.33
CA ASP A 4 17.52 -13.20 -8.32
C ASP A 4 16.79 -12.49 -7.17
N SER A 5 16.90 -11.16 -7.14
CA SER A 5 16.21 -10.35 -6.15
C SER A 5 14.74 -10.30 -6.53
N VAL A 6 13.89 -10.96 -5.76
CA VAL A 6 12.44 -10.92 -5.91
C VAL A 6 11.92 -9.80 -5.02
N GLY A 7 11.28 -8.80 -5.63
CA GLY A 7 10.55 -7.77 -4.93
C GLY A 7 9.05 -8.08 -4.94
N SER A 8 8.37 -7.84 -3.82
CA SER A 8 6.91 -7.82 -3.78
C SER A 8 6.47 -6.37 -3.56
N GLU A 9 5.58 -5.89 -4.41
CA GLU A 9 5.01 -4.57 -4.29
C GLU A 9 3.50 -4.67 -4.16
N MET A 10 2.94 -3.94 -3.20
CA MET A 10 1.50 -3.82 -3.05
C MET A 10 1.10 -2.42 -3.52
N CYS A 11 0.39 -2.37 -4.64
CA CYS A 11 -0.06 -1.13 -5.25
C CYS A 11 -1.58 -1.03 -5.18
N ILE A 12 -2.06 0.13 -4.74
CA ILE A 12 -3.38 0.67 -5.05
C ILE A 12 -4.55 0.19 -4.21
N ARG A 13 -5.70 0.89 -4.42
CA ARG A 13 -6.93 0.78 -3.63
C ARG A 13 -7.52 -0.61 -3.67
N ASP A 14 -7.84 -1.12 -2.52
CA ASP A 14 -8.86 -2.13 -2.33
C ASP A 14 -10.26 -1.50 -2.43
N ARG A 15 -11.26 -2.35 -2.56
CA ARG A 15 -12.67 -2.00 -2.47
C ARG A 15 -13.33 -2.87 -1.43
N GLU A 16 -13.94 -2.23 -0.46
CA GLU A 16 -14.73 -2.90 0.55
C GLU A 16 -16.21 -2.77 0.18
N TYR A 17 -16.74 -3.80 -0.45
CA TYR A 17 -18.07 -3.77 -1.02
C TYR A 17 -19.16 -3.76 0.04
N ILE A 18 -20.11 -2.84 -0.11
CA ILE A 18 -21.36 -2.74 0.65
C ILE A 18 -22.38 -3.72 0.07
N ASP A 19 -22.51 -3.69 -1.26
CA ASP A 19 -23.37 -4.56 -2.07
C ASP A 19 -22.72 -4.72 -3.47
N PRO A 20 -23.33 -5.44 -4.43
CA PRO A 20 -22.73 -5.65 -5.75
C PRO A 20 -22.40 -4.38 -6.54
N VAL A 21 -22.91 -3.22 -6.13
CA VAL A 21 -22.79 -1.96 -6.87
C VAL A 21 -21.98 -0.91 -6.13
N ARG A 22 -22.02 -0.90 -4.78
CA ARG A 22 -21.44 0.16 -3.94
C ARG A 22 -20.30 -0.38 -3.08
N TYR A 23 -19.27 0.44 -2.89
CA TYR A 23 -18.09 0.09 -2.10
C TYR A 23 -17.53 1.34 -1.39
N ILE A 24 -16.73 1.10 -0.36
CA ILE A 24 -15.83 2.06 0.28
C ILE A 24 -14.42 1.81 -0.23
N SER A 25 -13.66 2.86 -0.49
CA SER A 25 -12.27 2.79 -0.93
C SER A 25 -11.54 4.08 -0.59
N ASN A 26 -10.25 4.00 -0.37
CA ASN A 26 -9.40 5.18 -0.23
C ASN A 26 -9.10 5.81 -1.60
N GLU A 27 -8.79 7.09 -1.65
CA GLU A 27 -8.33 7.71 -2.89
C GLU A 27 -6.88 7.34 -3.19
N SER A 28 -6.61 6.90 -4.41
CA SER A 28 -5.27 6.63 -4.92
C SER A 28 -5.32 6.45 -6.44
N SER A 29 -4.38 7.01 -7.17
CA SER A 29 -4.25 6.82 -8.63
C SER A 29 -3.43 5.60 -9.01
N GLY A 30 -2.53 5.16 -8.12
CA GLY A 30 -1.55 4.12 -8.37
C GLY A 30 -0.30 4.56 -9.12
N GLN A 31 -0.17 5.82 -9.45
CA GLN A 31 0.98 6.34 -10.19
C GLN A 31 2.30 6.08 -9.45
N GLN A 32 2.33 6.28 -8.13
CA GLN A 32 3.51 6.05 -7.32
C GLN A 32 3.97 4.60 -7.37
N GLY A 33 3.04 3.64 -7.27
CA GLY A 33 3.36 2.22 -7.40
C GLY A 33 3.93 1.87 -8.77
N MET A 34 3.34 2.40 -9.85
CA MET A 34 3.88 2.16 -11.19
C MET A 34 5.26 2.80 -11.38
N ALA A 35 5.54 3.96 -10.76
CA ALA A 35 6.86 4.57 -10.78
C ALA A 35 7.90 3.72 -10.05
N LEU A 36 7.54 3.14 -8.89
CA LEU A 36 8.38 2.21 -8.14
C LEU A 36 8.67 0.94 -8.97
N ILE A 37 7.67 0.31 -9.56
CA ILE A 37 7.83 -0.84 -10.47
C ILE A 37 8.80 -0.51 -11.59
N LYS A 38 8.65 0.65 -12.25
CA LYS A 38 9.56 1.09 -13.31
C LYS A 38 11.00 1.23 -12.82
N SER A 39 11.20 1.75 -11.62
CA SER A 39 12.52 1.90 -11.01
C SER A 39 13.14 0.55 -10.63
N LEU A 40 12.37 -0.38 -10.10
CA LEU A 40 12.81 -1.73 -9.77
C LEU A 40 13.19 -2.53 -11.02
N LEU A 41 12.43 -2.40 -12.11
CA LEU A 41 12.78 -3.02 -13.40
C LEU A 41 14.12 -2.53 -13.94
N LYS A 42 14.43 -1.23 -13.83
CA LYS A 42 15.74 -0.67 -14.20
C LYS A 42 16.88 -1.26 -13.37
N LYS A 43 16.60 -1.70 -12.15
CA LYS A 43 17.55 -2.39 -11.25
C LYS A 43 17.53 -3.91 -11.41
N ASN A 44 16.85 -4.40 -12.44
CA ASN A 44 16.79 -5.82 -12.82
C ASN A 44 16.06 -6.74 -11.80
N TYR A 45 15.13 -6.20 -10.98
CA TYR A 45 14.31 -7.02 -10.09
C TYR A 45 13.27 -7.83 -10.86
N ARG A 46 12.98 -9.05 -10.37
CA ARG A 46 11.71 -9.74 -10.65
C ARG A 46 10.66 -9.29 -9.64
N ILE A 47 9.44 -9.01 -10.08
CA ILE A 47 8.44 -8.33 -9.28
C ILE A 47 7.17 -9.18 -9.21
N VAL A 48 6.64 -9.36 -8.01
CA VAL A 48 5.25 -9.78 -7.79
C VAL A 48 4.46 -8.56 -7.35
N CYS A 49 3.57 -8.07 -8.18
CA CYS A 49 2.73 -6.92 -7.88
C CYS A 49 1.34 -7.36 -7.44
N LEU A 50 1.04 -7.22 -6.15
CA LEU A 50 -0.30 -7.41 -5.62
C LEU A 50 -1.07 -6.11 -5.81
N HIS A 51 -2.16 -6.15 -6.58
CA HIS A 51 -2.87 -4.92 -6.91
C HIS A 51 -4.39 -5.07 -6.81
N GLY A 52 -5.05 -3.99 -6.43
CA GLY A 52 -6.49 -3.85 -6.52
C GLY A 52 -6.91 -3.12 -7.79
N TYR A 53 -7.84 -2.18 -7.67
CA TYR A 53 -8.38 -1.41 -8.80
C TYR A 53 -7.49 -0.22 -9.15
N LEU A 54 -6.96 -0.20 -10.37
CA LEU A 54 -6.02 0.78 -10.90
C LEU A 54 -6.74 1.83 -11.78
N GLN A 55 -6.28 3.07 -11.70
CA GLN A 55 -6.63 4.12 -12.68
C GLN A 55 -5.52 4.31 -13.72
N THR A 56 -4.34 3.75 -13.50
CA THR A 56 -3.19 3.85 -14.39
C THR A 56 -2.96 2.55 -15.17
N LYS A 57 -2.28 2.63 -16.31
CA LYS A 57 -1.95 1.46 -17.13
C LYS A 57 -0.88 0.61 -16.47
N LEU A 58 -1.04 -0.70 -16.52
CA LEU A 58 -0.03 -1.65 -16.09
C LEU A 58 1.19 -1.62 -17.00
N ILE A 59 2.37 -1.77 -16.42
CA ILE A 59 3.64 -1.93 -17.15
C ILE A 59 3.74 -3.39 -17.57
N ILE A 60 3.85 -3.66 -18.86
CA ILE A 60 4.01 -5.01 -19.38
C ILE A 60 5.50 -5.38 -19.38
N SER A 61 5.85 -6.46 -18.67
CA SER A 61 7.21 -7.00 -18.66
C SER A 61 7.18 -8.47 -18.24
N PRO A 62 8.01 -9.35 -18.82
CA PRO A 62 8.12 -10.75 -18.39
C PRO A 62 8.66 -10.90 -16.97
N LYS A 63 9.24 -9.85 -16.39
CA LYS A 63 9.73 -9.81 -15.01
C LYS A 63 8.67 -9.46 -13.99
N ILE A 64 7.42 -9.17 -14.39
CA ILE A 64 6.34 -8.79 -13.48
C ILE A 64 5.25 -9.85 -13.51
N LYS A 65 4.93 -10.37 -12.33
CA LYS A 65 3.71 -11.14 -12.09
C LYS A 65 2.69 -10.25 -11.39
N TYR A 66 1.58 -9.97 -12.04
CA TYR A 66 0.45 -9.25 -11.46
C TYR A 66 -0.52 -10.21 -10.77
N VAL A 67 -0.94 -9.89 -9.56
CA VAL A 67 -1.93 -10.65 -8.79
C VAL A 67 -3.03 -9.70 -8.34
N PHE A 68 -4.22 -9.88 -8.89
CA PHE A 68 -5.37 -9.05 -8.53
C PHE A 68 -5.93 -9.41 -7.16
N THR A 69 -6.05 -8.42 -6.30
CA THR A 69 -6.52 -8.53 -4.91
C THR A 69 -7.58 -7.47 -4.63
N PRO A 70 -8.88 -7.81 -4.81
CA PRO A 70 -9.96 -6.83 -4.81
C PRO A 70 -10.22 -6.14 -3.45
N ASN A 71 -9.82 -6.74 -2.33
CA ASN A 71 -10.04 -6.23 -0.97
C ASN A 71 -8.87 -6.52 -0.04
N ALA A 72 -8.87 -5.91 1.15
CA ALA A 72 -7.80 -6.04 2.14
C ALA A 72 -7.54 -7.51 2.56
N LYS A 73 -8.59 -8.31 2.70
CA LYS A 73 -8.47 -9.73 3.10
C LYS A 73 -7.75 -10.57 2.04
N SER A 74 -8.12 -10.40 0.76
CA SER A 74 -7.46 -11.10 -0.35
C SER A 74 -6.01 -10.64 -0.52
N MET A 75 -5.75 -9.35 -0.36
CA MET A 75 -4.41 -8.78 -0.42
C MET A 75 -3.51 -9.36 0.69
N LEU A 76 -4.00 -9.46 1.92
CA LEU A 76 -3.25 -10.10 3.00
C LEU A 76 -2.95 -11.57 2.71
N ALA A 77 -3.91 -12.31 2.17
CA ALA A 77 -3.73 -13.73 1.84
C ALA A 77 -2.62 -13.92 0.80
N GLU A 78 -2.62 -13.11 -0.27
CA GLU A 78 -1.59 -13.16 -1.31
C GLU A 78 -0.24 -12.60 -0.82
N ALA A 79 -0.24 -11.56 0.05
CA ALA A 79 0.98 -11.06 0.66
C ALA A 79 1.69 -12.13 1.51
N LYS A 80 0.95 -12.95 2.26
CA LYS A 80 1.51 -14.08 3.02
C LYS A 80 2.14 -15.13 2.11
N LYS A 81 1.51 -15.47 0.99
CA LYS A 81 2.05 -16.45 0.02
C LYS A 81 3.34 -15.95 -0.64
N ASN A 82 3.45 -14.64 -0.84
CA ASN A 82 4.57 -14.00 -1.53
C ASN A 82 5.54 -13.26 -0.58
N SER A 83 5.59 -13.62 0.71
CA SER A 83 6.41 -12.91 1.70
C SER A 83 7.90 -13.29 1.70
N LYS A 84 8.26 -14.45 1.14
CA LYS A 84 9.67 -14.88 1.01
C LYS A 84 10.37 -14.15 -0.13
N VAL A 85 10.68 -12.88 0.07
CA VAL A 85 11.31 -11.99 -0.93
C VAL A 85 12.42 -11.18 -0.29
N ASP A 86 13.35 -10.65 -1.10
CA ASP A 86 14.41 -9.78 -0.60
C ASP A 86 13.88 -8.40 -0.21
N LEU A 87 12.91 -7.87 -0.96
CA LEU A 87 12.34 -6.56 -0.73
C LEU A 87 10.81 -6.61 -0.85
N ALA A 88 10.11 -6.09 0.14
CA ALA A 88 8.67 -5.85 0.07
C ALA A 88 8.34 -4.37 0.30
N ILE A 89 7.57 -3.80 -0.61
CA ILE A 89 7.15 -2.39 -0.58
C ILE A 89 5.63 -2.34 -0.41
N PHE A 90 5.17 -1.65 0.63
CA PHE A 90 3.77 -1.57 1.03
C PHE A 90 3.22 -0.17 0.72
N ASN A 91 2.94 0.08 -0.56
CA ASN A 91 2.47 1.37 -1.07
C ASN A 91 0.95 1.41 -1.30
N ALA A 92 0.23 0.33 -1.02
CA ALA A 92 -1.22 0.30 -1.21
C ALA A 92 -1.96 1.17 -0.20
N ALA A 93 -2.92 1.96 -0.67
CA ALA A 93 -3.86 2.71 0.16
C ALA A 93 -5.01 1.77 0.58
N VAL A 94 -4.69 0.80 1.44
CA VAL A 94 -5.67 -0.18 1.94
C VAL A 94 -6.63 0.50 2.91
N ALA A 95 -7.93 0.22 2.77
CA ALA A 95 -8.94 0.75 3.68
C ALA A 95 -8.78 0.17 5.09
N ASP A 96 -8.70 1.04 6.11
CA ASP A 96 -8.59 0.62 7.51
C ASP A 96 -9.84 -0.11 8.01
N TYR A 97 -10.99 0.16 7.38
CA TYR A 97 -12.28 -0.41 7.73
C TYR A 97 -12.96 -1.04 6.52
N GLY A 98 -13.51 -2.22 6.71
CA GLY A 98 -14.34 -2.93 5.75
C GLY A 98 -15.79 -3.04 6.24
N ILE A 99 -16.67 -3.47 5.36
CA ILE A 99 -18.09 -3.67 5.67
C ILE A 99 -18.24 -4.95 6.51
N GLN A 100 -18.93 -4.84 7.63
CA GLN A 100 -19.19 -5.99 8.51
C GLN A 100 -20.17 -6.96 7.85
N ASN A 101 -21.25 -6.44 7.28
CA ASN A 101 -22.35 -7.22 6.71
C ASN A 101 -22.51 -6.84 5.22
N TYR A 102 -21.83 -7.58 4.33
CA TYR A 102 -21.99 -7.45 2.89
C TYR A 102 -23.39 -7.93 2.46
N SER A 103 -24.08 -7.12 1.65
CA SER A 103 -25.36 -7.51 1.05
C SER A 103 -25.14 -8.18 -0.31
N LYS A 104 -25.63 -9.42 -0.47
CA LYS A 104 -25.58 -10.13 -1.77
C LYS A 104 -26.46 -9.48 -2.86
N GLN A 105 -27.41 -8.65 -2.47
CA GLN A 105 -28.31 -7.92 -3.36
C GLN A 105 -28.13 -6.43 -3.22
N LYS A 106 -28.38 -5.68 -4.30
CA LYS A 106 -28.38 -4.22 -4.28
C LYS A 106 -29.37 -3.72 -3.22
N ILE A 107 -28.90 -2.97 -2.25
CA ILE A 107 -29.74 -2.38 -1.20
C ILE A 107 -30.66 -1.35 -1.84
N LYS A 108 -31.98 -1.49 -1.62
CA LYS A 108 -32.99 -0.54 -2.11
C LYS A 108 -32.84 0.81 -1.38
N LYS A 109 -33.20 1.90 -2.06
CA LYS A 109 -33.16 3.24 -1.48
C LYS A 109 -34.09 3.31 -0.26
N LYS A 110 -33.59 3.90 0.82
CA LYS A 110 -34.31 4.23 2.05
C LYS A 110 -33.95 5.67 2.41
N SER A 111 -34.64 6.25 3.37
CA SER A 111 -34.36 7.61 3.90
C SER A 111 -32.94 7.74 4.46
N ALA A 112 -32.44 6.68 5.11
CA ALA A 112 -31.08 6.59 5.63
C ALA A 112 -30.52 5.17 5.45
N LEU A 113 -29.19 5.06 5.33
CA LEU A 113 -28.45 3.81 5.29
C LEU A 113 -27.35 3.85 6.35
N ASN A 114 -27.52 3.06 7.40
CA ASN A 114 -26.49 2.88 8.43
C ASN A 114 -25.58 1.71 8.06
N LEU A 115 -24.28 1.96 7.97
CA LEU A 115 -23.27 0.95 7.68
C LEU A 115 -22.50 0.59 8.95
N GLN A 116 -22.45 -0.68 9.26
CA GLN A 116 -21.57 -1.20 10.30
C GLN A 116 -20.21 -1.55 9.69
N LEU A 117 -19.17 -0.91 10.21
CA LEU A 117 -17.80 -1.12 9.77
C LEU A 117 -17.06 -1.97 10.78
N LYS A 118 -16.15 -2.81 10.27
CA LYS A 118 -15.18 -3.58 11.08
C LYS A 118 -13.77 -3.24 10.62
N LYS A 119 -12.83 -3.31 11.54
CA LYS A 119 -11.42 -3.07 11.24
C LYS A 119 -10.87 -4.12 10.28
N ASN A 120 -10.23 -3.68 9.22
CA ASN A 120 -9.49 -4.54 8.30
C ASN A 120 -8.16 -5.00 8.91
N PRO A 121 -7.59 -6.12 8.44
CA PRO A 121 -6.28 -6.55 8.88
C PRO A 121 -5.20 -5.57 8.44
N ASP A 122 -4.29 -5.25 9.35
CA ASP A 122 -3.10 -4.45 9.07
C ASP A 122 -2.07 -5.32 8.35
N ILE A 123 -1.98 -5.19 7.03
CA ILE A 123 -1.16 -6.03 6.17
C ILE A 123 0.32 -5.84 6.49
N LEU A 124 0.80 -4.58 6.55
CA LEU A 124 2.19 -4.26 6.85
C LEU A 124 2.62 -4.85 8.19
N LYS A 125 1.87 -4.58 9.26
CA LYS A 125 2.15 -5.11 10.60
C LYS A 125 2.15 -6.64 10.61
N THR A 126 1.16 -7.26 9.95
CA THR A 126 1.02 -8.72 9.93
C THR A 126 2.21 -9.38 9.25
N ILE A 127 2.63 -8.88 8.08
CA ILE A 127 3.77 -9.42 7.33
C ILE A 127 5.07 -9.16 8.07
N CYS A 128 5.31 -7.95 8.57
CA CYS A 128 6.53 -7.62 9.32
C CYS A 128 6.68 -8.37 10.65
N SER A 129 5.58 -8.85 11.22
CA SER A 129 5.58 -9.65 12.46
C SER A 129 5.60 -11.16 12.21
N SER A 130 5.57 -11.60 10.95
CA SER A 130 5.53 -13.02 10.61
C SER A 130 6.92 -13.68 10.69
N LYS A 131 6.95 -15.01 10.89
CA LYS A 131 8.20 -15.81 10.81
C LYS A 131 8.82 -15.79 9.40
N GLN A 132 8.03 -15.49 8.38
CA GLN A 132 8.45 -15.41 6.97
C GLN A 132 8.51 -13.95 6.50
N LYS A 133 8.95 -13.05 7.39
CA LYS A 133 9.15 -11.64 7.04
C LYS A 133 10.12 -11.51 5.86
N PRO A 134 9.85 -10.61 4.87
CA PRO A 134 10.82 -10.22 3.85
C PRO A 134 12.13 -9.72 4.46
N LYS A 135 13.25 -9.86 3.72
CA LYS A 135 14.55 -9.38 4.22
C LYS A 135 14.57 -7.88 4.48
N THR A 136 13.91 -7.11 3.60
CA THR A 136 13.74 -5.66 3.76
C THR A 136 12.27 -5.30 3.53
N THR A 137 11.72 -4.48 4.42
CA THR A 137 10.32 -4.03 4.34
C THR A 137 10.24 -2.51 4.33
N ILE A 138 9.51 -1.95 3.38
CA ILE A 138 9.28 -0.52 3.24
C ILE A 138 7.78 -0.25 3.33
N GLY A 139 7.37 0.52 4.32
CA GLY A 139 6.00 1.03 4.45
C GLY A 139 5.88 2.46 3.92
N PHE A 140 4.65 2.90 3.72
CA PHE A 140 4.32 4.29 3.40
C PHE A 140 3.43 4.87 4.48
N ALA A 141 3.64 6.14 4.78
CA ALA A 141 2.80 6.90 5.68
C ALA A 141 2.52 8.28 5.10
N TYR A 142 1.27 8.67 5.17
CA TYR A 142 0.81 10.02 4.94
C TYR A 142 0.44 10.63 6.29
N GLU A 143 1.10 11.72 6.67
CA GLU A 143 0.89 12.39 7.94
C GLU A 143 0.64 13.87 7.70
N THR A 144 -0.37 14.42 8.38
CA THR A 144 -0.76 15.82 8.24
C THR A 144 -0.33 16.68 9.44
N ASN A 145 -0.05 16.04 10.56
CA ASN A 145 0.38 16.69 11.80
C ASN A 145 1.40 15.83 12.54
N ASP A 146 2.27 16.45 13.33
CA ASP A 146 3.32 15.81 14.13
C ASP A 146 4.04 14.66 13.38
N VAL A 147 4.43 14.96 12.14
CA VAL A 147 4.86 14.01 11.12
C VAL A 147 5.93 13.04 11.64
N PHE A 148 6.97 13.57 12.29
CA PHE A 148 8.10 12.77 12.75
C PHE A 148 7.76 11.85 13.93
N ASN A 149 7.01 12.33 14.92
CA ASN A 149 6.65 11.51 16.07
C ASN A 149 5.67 10.43 15.68
N ASN A 150 4.68 10.76 14.84
CA ASN A 150 3.73 9.78 14.29
C ASN A 150 4.45 8.74 13.44
N ALA A 151 5.39 9.15 12.60
CA ALA A 151 6.19 8.25 11.79
C ALA A 151 7.05 7.30 12.63
N LYS A 152 7.77 7.80 13.66
CA LYS A 152 8.56 6.97 14.59
C LYS A 152 7.69 5.96 15.31
N LYS A 153 6.52 6.39 15.81
CA LYS A 153 5.53 5.51 16.46
C LYS A 153 5.02 4.45 15.49
N LYS A 154 4.70 4.84 14.25
CA LYS A 154 4.22 3.95 13.19
C LYS A 154 5.27 2.92 12.82
N LEU A 155 6.53 3.33 12.62
CA LEU A 155 7.65 2.46 12.30
C LEU A 155 7.82 1.35 13.37
N LYS A 156 7.84 1.72 14.65
CA LYS A 156 7.92 0.77 15.78
C LYS A 156 6.71 -0.17 15.83
N THR A 157 5.49 0.37 15.66
CA THR A 157 4.24 -0.41 15.75
C THR A 157 4.08 -1.39 14.59
N LYS A 158 4.49 -0.98 13.37
CA LYS A 158 4.41 -1.81 12.16
C LYS A 158 5.58 -2.77 12.02
N LYS A 159 6.70 -2.54 12.73
CA LYS A 159 7.94 -3.35 12.68
C LYS A 159 8.56 -3.45 11.28
N CYS A 160 8.34 -2.45 10.43
CA CYS A 160 9.00 -2.34 9.13
C CYS A 160 10.40 -1.75 9.28
N ASP A 161 11.27 -1.99 8.29
CA ASP A 161 12.66 -1.55 8.34
C ASP A 161 12.79 -0.08 7.92
N TYR A 162 11.95 0.35 6.98
CA TYR A 162 11.88 1.72 6.46
C TYR A 162 10.44 2.19 6.34
N LEU A 163 10.24 3.48 6.53
CA LEU A 163 8.97 4.16 6.30
C LEU A 163 9.20 5.38 5.40
N ILE A 164 8.55 5.38 4.25
CA ILE A 164 8.52 6.56 3.38
C ILE A 164 7.40 7.46 3.86
N LEU A 165 7.78 8.69 4.20
CA LEU A 165 6.87 9.71 4.68
C LEU A 165 6.48 10.62 3.54
N ASN A 166 5.18 10.82 3.38
CA ASN A 166 4.62 11.84 2.52
C ASN A 166 3.84 12.81 3.42
N PHE A 167 4.06 14.09 3.27
CA PHE A 167 3.33 15.13 4.00
C PHE A 167 3.00 16.30 3.07
N PRO A 168 1.86 16.99 3.31
CA PRO A 168 1.50 18.16 2.52
C PRO A 168 2.52 19.27 2.75
N VAL A 169 2.90 19.96 1.69
CA VAL A 169 3.56 21.26 1.77
C VAL A 169 2.59 22.27 1.21
N ASP A 170 2.47 23.43 1.87
CA ASP A 170 1.51 24.48 1.60
C ASP A 170 1.00 24.55 0.17
N SER A 171 -0.32 24.42 -0.01
CA SER A 171 -1.10 24.55 -1.26
C SER A 171 -1.04 23.45 -2.33
N ASP A 172 -0.20 22.42 -2.23
CA ASP A 172 -0.19 21.34 -3.23
C ASP A 172 -0.98 20.11 -2.72
N PRO A 173 -2.09 19.73 -3.38
CA PRO A 173 -2.77 18.48 -3.05
C PRO A 173 -1.87 17.30 -3.42
N ILE A 174 -1.52 16.46 -2.42
CA ILE A 174 -0.64 15.30 -2.61
C ILE A 174 -1.25 14.26 -3.55
N PHE A 175 -2.58 14.16 -3.56
CA PHE A 175 -3.29 13.28 -4.46
C PHE A 175 -3.30 13.87 -5.87
N ASN A 176 -2.71 13.14 -6.82
CA ASN A 176 -2.48 13.52 -8.22
C ASN A 176 -1.35 14.53 -8.47
N SER A 177 -0.54 14.90 -7.48
CA SER A 177 0.68 15.66 -7.71
C SER A 177 1.73 14.80 -8.44
N LYS A 178 2.47 15.41 -9.37
CA LYS A 178 3.65 14.79 -10.01
C LYS A 178 4.85 14.71 -9.07
N TYR A 179 4.81 15.42 -7.96
CA TYR A 179 5.91 15.54 -7.00
C TYR A 179 5.45 15.09 -5.61
N ASN A 180 6.34 14.44 -4.90
CA ASN A 180 6.15 14.09 -3.49
C ASN A 180 7.15 14.87 -2.64
N ASN A 181 6.66 15.47 -1.56
CA ASN A 181 7.52 16.01 -0.51
C ASN A 181 7.55 14.99 0.62
N GLY A 182 8.74 14.64 1.07
CA GLY A 182 8.85 13.67 2.14
C GLY A 182 10.25 13.16 2.36
N GLY A 183 10.36 12.04 3.00
CA GLY A 183 11.64 11.42 3.28
C GLY A 183 11.53 9.97 3.69
N ILE A 184 12.67 9.37 3.92
CA ILE A 184 12.80 7.99 4.38
C ILE A 184 13.26 8.00 5.83
N LEU A 185 12.51 7.36 6.70
CA LEU A 185 12.86 7.10 8.08
C LEU A 185 13.19 5.61 8.25
N ASN A 186 14.35 5.30 8.87
CA ASN A 186 14.71 3.92 9.19
C ASN A 186 14.44 3.59 10.66
N ILE A 187 14.56 2.31 11.02
CA ILE A 187 14.32 1.83 12.38
C ILE A 187 15.30 2.40 13.42
N LYS A 188 16.48 2.88 13.00
CA LYS A 188 17.48 3.52 13.88
C LYS A 188 17.11 4.98 14.20
N GLY A 189 16.15 5.56 13.47
CA GLY A 189 15.72 6.93 13.59
C GLY A 189 16.41 7.90 12.63
N ASP A 190 17.26 7.38 11.72
CA ASP A 190 17.88 8.21 10.69
C ASP A 190 16.83 8.63 9.67
N TYR A 191 16.82 9.89 9.31
CA TYR A 191 15.94 10.48 8.34
C TYR A 191 16.72 11.05 7.16
N ILE A 192 16.29 10.68 5.95
CA ILE A 192 16.82 11.22 4.71
C ILE A 192 15.68 11.93 3.98
N GLU A 193 15.84 13.22 3.79
CA GLU A 193 14.87 14.01 3.02
C GLU A 193 14.94 13.63 1.54
N ILE A 194 13.78 13.39 0.95
CA ILE A 194 13.63 13.23 -0.50
C ILE A 194 13.08 14.55 -1.02
N GLY A 195 13.97 15.37 -1.58
CA GLY A 195 13.59 16.67 -2.12
C GLY A 195 12.61 16.55 -3.29
N LYS A 196 11.91 17.65 -3.55
CA LYS A 196 11.05 17.85 -4.73
C LYS A 196 11.88 17.59 -6.00
N LYS A 197 11.59 16.54 -6.75
CA LYS A 197 12.15 16.32 -8.09
C LYS A 197 11.03 16.25 -9.11
#